data_7853bfe1ce2ba6f6704a0efccc1be96d
#
_entry.id   7853bfe1ce2ba6f6704a0efccc1be96d
#
_cell.length_a   1.000
_cell.length_b   1.000
_cell.length_c   1.000
_cell.angle_alpha   90.00
_cell.angle_beta   90.00
_cell.angle_gamma   90.00
#
_symmetry.space_group_name_H-M   'P 1'
#
loop_
_entity.id
_entity.type
_entity.pdbx_description
1 polymer ?
#
loop_
_entity_poly.entity_id
_entity_poly.type
_entity_poly.pdbx_seq_one_letter_code
_entity_poly.pdbx_strand_id
1 'polypeptide(L)'
;MAWAFRTKRFGWDNALAMDARAVEAGRRVGAPFRYDLQSRTSNTVAAHALVRLARAEGGAKVQERVVDALFTGYFSEGKDIGDAAALEAIATAAGLAPGAVTRSVELHDDVRALDSGIKAAGVEGVPAYLLDGQFFFSGSQDVAGYVQRLTGVAQAA
;
A
#
# COMPACT_ATOMS: atom_id res chain seq x y z
N MET A 1 5.88 1.99 18.94
CA MET A 1 6.26 3.21 18.22
C MET A 1 6.49 2.87 16.76
N ALA A 2 5.78 3.53 15.83
CA ALA A 2 5.92 3.32 14.36
C ALA A 2 7.35 3.52 13.88
N TRP A 3 8.10 4.34 14.55
CA TRP A 3 9.49 4.68 14.31
C TRP A 3 10.47 3.51 14.43
N ALA A 4 10.21 2.52 15.30
CA ALA A 4 11.20 1.48 15.60
C ALA A 4 11.61 0.64 14.37
N PHE A 5 10.68 0.29 13.49
CA PHE A 5 10.99 -0.50 12.30
C PHE A 5 11.77 0.32 11.26
N ARG A 6 11.31 1.54 10.96
CA ARG A 6 11.95 2.44 9.98
C ARG A 6 13.31 2.89 10.45
N THR A 7 13.45 3.23 11.73
CA THR A 7 14.74 3.61 12.34
C THR A 7 15.75 2.47 12.29
N LYS A 8 15.31 1.23 12.57
CA LYS A 8 16.19 0.06 12.50
C LYS A 8 16.69 -0.21 11.08
N ARG A 9 15.87 0.07 10.05
CA ARG A 9 16.21 -0.22 8.65
C ARG A 9 16.98 0.91 7.97
N PHE A 10 16.68 2.17 8.26
CA PHE A 10 17.18 3.33 7.52
C PHE A 10 17.97 4.33 8.37
N GLY A 11 18.01 4.17 9.70
CA GLY A 11 18.48 5.19 10.64
C GLY A 11 17.43 6.27 10.92
N TRP A 12 17.57 6.94 12.06
CA TRP A 12 16.60 7.92 12.54
C TRP A 12 16.43 9.12 11.59
N ASP A 13 17.53 9.76 11.23
CA ASP A 13 17.52 10.98 10.42
C ASP A 13 16.97 10.72 9.00
N ASN A 14 17.35 9.58 8.40
CA ASN A 14 16.83 9.18 7.10
C ASN A 14 15.33 8.88 7.15
N ALA A 15 14.84 8.21 8.19
CA ALA A 15 13.42 7.95 8.37
C ALA A 15 12.62 9.24 8.48
N LEU A 16 13.08 10.22 9.26
CA LEU A 16 12.46 11.54 9.37
C LEU A 16 12.46 12.30 8.05
N ALA A 17 13.57 12.29 7.32
CA ALA A 17 13.67 12.95 6.02
C ALA A 17 12.75 12.31 4.96
N MET A 18 12.57 10.98 5.01
CA MET A 18 11.63 10.27 4.13
C MET A 18 10.18 10.68 4.43
N ASP A 19 9.80 10.73 5.70
CA ASP A 19 8.44 11.13 6.11
C ASP A 19 8.17 12.59 5.75
N ALA A 20 9.10 13.50 5.99
CA ALA A 20 8.97 14.91 5.64
C ALA A 20 8.76 15.10 4.11
N ARG A 21 9.50 14.36 3.29
CA ARG A 21 9.33 14.39 1.83
C ARG A 21 7.96 13.86 1.40
N ALA A 22 7.48 12.79 2.02
CA ALA A 22 6.17 12.24 1.72
C ALA A 22 5.04 13.21 2.13
N VAL A 23 5.14 13.84 3.32
CA VAL A 23 4.18 14.86 3.77
C VAL A 23 4.13 16.03 2.80
N GLU A 24 5.29 16.55 2.36
CA GLU A 24 5.34 17.66 1.43
C GLU A 24 4.77 17.28 0.04
N ALA A 25 5.08 16.07 -0.44
CA ALA A 25 4.51 15.57 -1.69
C ALA A 25 2.98 15.42 -1.59
N GLY A 26 2.48 14.86 -0.49
CA GLY A 26 1.06 14.72 -0.24
C GLY A 26 0.33 16.07 -0.16
N ARG A 27 0.92 17.05 0.51
CA ARG A 27 0.37 18.42 0.60
C ARG A 27 0.11 19.03 -0.77
N ARG A 28 0.99 18.81 -1.75
CA ARG A 28 0.86 19.34 -3.12
C ARG A 28 -0.32 18.77 -3.90
N VAL A 29 -0.76 17.58 -3.55
CA VAL A 29 -1.87 16.86 -4.22
C VAL A 29 -3.12 16.72 -3.35
N GLY A 30 -3.16 17.41 -2.20
CA GLY A 30 -4.30 17.37 -1.30
C GLY A 30 -4.44 16.08 -0.48
N ALA A 31 -3.36 15.29 -0.37
CA ALA A 31 -3.31 14.07 0.46
C ALA A 31 -2.62 14.38 1.81
N PRO A 32 -3.37 14.54 2.91
CA PRO A 32 -2.80 14.92 4.20
C PRO A 32 -2.18 13.71 4.89
N PHE A 33 -0.85 13.58 4.84
CA PHE A 33 -0.14 12.54 5.58
C PHE A 33 0.17 12.98 7.01
N ARG A 34 -0.28 12.20 7.98
CA ARG A 34 -0.19 12.43 9.42
C ARG A 34 0.62 11.33 10.10
N TYR A 35 1.91 11.21 9.76
CA TYR A 35 2.82 10.25 10.40
C TYR A 35 3.00 10.48 11.90
N ASP A 36 2.72 11.69 12.38
CA ASP A 36 2.67 12.06 13.79
C ASP A 36 1.61 11.27 14.58
N LEU A 37 0.53 10.86 13.94
CA LEU A 37 -0.54 10.06 14.54
C LEU A 37 -0.25 8.55 14.57
N GLN A 38 0.73 8.07 13.80
CA GLN A 38 1.02 6.65 13.72
C GLN A 38 1.75 6.14 14.96
N SER A 39 1.15 5.20 15.68
CA SER A 39 1.73 4.58 16.86
C SER A 39 2.69 3.42 16.53
N ARG A 40 2.49 2.76 15.38
CA ARG A 40 3.26 1.59 14.92
C ARG A 40 3.21 1.40 13.42
N THR A 41 4.16 0.66 12.87
CA THR A 41 4.08 0.13 11.51
C THR A 41 3.22 -1.13 11.55
N SER A 42 2.08 -1.11 10.84
CA SER A 42 1.14 -2.23 10.81
C SER A 42 1.67 -3.41 10.00
N ASN A 43 1.30 -4.62 10.41
CA ASN A 43 1.38 -5.79 9.52
C ASN A 43 0.18 -5.73 8.57
N THR A 44 0.42 -5.71 7.26
CA THR A 44 -0.62 -5.43 6.26
C THR A 44 -1.21 -6.67 5.61
N VAL A 45 -0.86 -7.89 6.04
CA VAL A 45 -1.38 -9.13 5.44
C VAL A 45 -2.91 -9.18 5.52
N ALA A 46 -3.49 -8.89 6.70
CA ALA A 46 -4.93 -8.88 6.87
C ALA A 46 -5.63 -7.78 6.06
N ALA A 47 -5.03 -6.60 5.94
CA ALA A 47 -5.53 -5.51 5.10
C ALA A 47 -5.57 -5.91 3.61
N HIS A 48 -4.50 -6.52 3.09
CA HIS A 48 -4.46 -7.02 1.72
C HIS A 48 -5.46 -8.16 1.49
N ALA A 49 -5.63 -9.06 2.45
CA ALA A 49 -6.64 -10.12 2.38
C ALA A 49 -8.06 -9.54 2.34
N LEU A 50 -8.34 -8.50 3.14
CA LEU A 50 -9.61 -7.79 3.11
C LEU A 50 -9.88 -7.11 1.76
N VAL A 51 -8.87 -6.51 1.12
CA VAL A 51 -8.97 -5.94 -0.23
C VAL A 51 -9.35 -7.01 -1.27
N ARG A 52 -8.76 -8.23 -1.17
CA ARG A 52 -9.11 -9.35 -2.05
C ARG A 52 -10.54 -9.84 -1.81
N LEU A 53 -10.93 -10.00 -0.54
CA LEU A 53 -12.30 -10.37 -0.17
C LEU A 53 -13.32 -9.35 -0.71
N ALA A 54 -13.02 -8.07 -0.55
CA ALA A 54 -13.87 -6.98 -1.04
C ALA A 54 -14.10 -7.07 -2.55
N ARG A 55 -13.08 -7.45 -3.32
CA ARG A 55 -13.23 -7.71 -4.76
C ARG A 55 -14.13 -8.89 -5.05
N ALA A 56 -13.96 -9.99 -4.30
CA ALA A 56 -14.70 -11.22 -4.51
C ALA A 56 -16.20 -11.10 -4.14
N GLU A 57 -16.50 -10.45 -3.00
CA GLU A 57 -17.87 -10.34 -2.47
C GLU A 57 -18.64 -9.12 -3.01
N GLY A 58 -17.95 -8.00 -3.27
CA GLY A 58 -18.60 -6.73 -3.60
C GLY A 58 -18.17 -6.09 -4.92
N GLY A 59 -17.26 -6.75 -5.64
CA GLY A 59 -16.77 -6.24 -6.93
C GLY A 59 -15.80 -5.05 -6.81
N ALA A 60 -15.47 -4.43 -7.96
CA ALA A 60 -14.47 -3.38 -8.04
C ALA A 60 -14.79 -2.17 -7.15
N LYS A 61 -16.04 -1.73 -7.11
CA LYS A 61 -16.45 -0.55 -6.34
C LYS A 61 -16.33 -0.73 -4.81
N VAL A 62 -16.58 -1.93 -4.30
CA VAL A 62 -16.39 -2.22 -2.88
C VAL A 62 -14.91 -2.31 -2.57
N GLN A 63 -14.14 -2.96 -3.42
CA GLN A 63 -12.68 -3.02 -3.30
C GLN A 63 -12.07 -1.62 -3.25
N GLU A 64 -12.46 -0.71 -4.16
CA GLU A 64 -11.99 0.68 -4.20
C GLU A 64 -12.27 1.40 -2.88
N ARG A 65 -13.51 1.32 -2.35
CA ARG A 65 -13.85 1.92 -1.06
C ARG A 65 -13.02 1.38 0.10
N VAL A 66 -12.74 0.07 0.11
CA VAL A 66 -11.86 -0.53 1.14
C VAL A 66 -10.43 0.00 1.01
N VAL A 67 -9.88 0.10 -0.20
CA VAL A 67 -8.53 0.63 -0.44
C VAL A 67 -8.44 2.09 0.01
N ASP A 68 -9.39 2.92 -0.38
CA ASP A 68 -9.43 4.35 0.01
C ASP A 68 -9.53 4.53 1.52
N ALA A 69 -10.37 3.71 2.18
CA ALA A 69 -10.53 3.75 3.63
C ALA A 69 -9.27 3.26 4.37
N LEU A 70 -8.56 2.26 3.83
CA LEU A 70 -7.27 1.81 4.37
C LEU A 70 -6.20 2.90 4.24
N PHE A 71 -6.08 3.55 3.10
CA PHE A 71 -5.14 4.65 2.91
C PHE A 71 -5.46 5.84 3.81
N THR A 72 -6.71 6.27 3.86
CA THR A 72 -7.16 7.35 4.74
C THR A 72 -6.89 7.01 6.20
N GLY A 73 -7.30 5.81 6.63
CA GLY A 73 -7.10 5.35 8.00
C GLY A 73 -5.61 5.33 8.39
N TYR A 74 -4.77 4.77 7.56
CA TYR A 74 -3.34 4.64 7.86
C TYR A 74 -2.58 5.97 7.75
N PHE A 75 -2.73 6.67 6.63
CA PHE A 75 -1.89 7.85 6.35
C PHE A 75 -2.43 9.15 6.95
N SER A 76 -3.75 9.28 7.10
CA SER A 76 -4.36 10.55 7.56
C SER A 76 -4.92 10.49 8.98
N GLU A 77 -5.32 9.31 9.46
CA GLU A 77 -5.97 9.14 10.76
C GLU A 77 -5.11 8.38 11.79
N GLY A 78 -3.96 7.83 11.38
CA GLY A 78 -3.05 7.10 12.26
C GLY A 78 -3.60 5.75 12.76
N LYS A 79 -4.59 5.18 12.07
CA LYS A 79 -5.16 3.87 12.42
C LYS A 79 -4.15 2.74 12.22
N ASP A 80 -4.17 1.77 13.12
CA ASP A 80 -3.45 0.51 12.91
C ASP A 80 -4.25 -0.40 11.99
N ILE A 81 -3.90 -0.43 10.70
CA ILE A 81 -4.52 -1.32 9.71
C ILE A 81 -4.07 -2.79 9.84
N GLY A 82 -3.36 -3.15 10.87
CA GLY A 82 -3.09 -4.53 11.30
C GLY A 82 -4.04 -4.98 12.43
N ASP A 83 -4.82 -4.06 12.99
CA ASP A 83 -5.80 -4.35 14.03
C ASP A 83 -7.12 -4.85 13.44
N ALA A 84 -7.64 -5.97 13.97
CA ALA A 84 -8.83 -6.62 13.44
C ALA A 84 -10.09 -5.75 13.61
N ALA A 85 -10.21 -5.00 14.69
CA ALA A 85 -11.38 -4.16 14.95
C ALA A 85 -11.38 -2.95 14.00
N ALA A 86 -10.21 -2.35 13.75
CA ALA A 86 -10.07 -1.26 12.80
C ALA A 86 -10.39 -1.74 11.37
N LEU A 87 -9.92 -2.92 10.97
CA LEU A 87 -10.23 -3.51 9.67
C LEU A 87 -11.71 -3.85 9.51
N GLU A 88 -12.36 -4.39 10.55
CA GLU A 88 -13.80 -4.72 10.51
C GLU A 88 -14.65 -3.46 10.38
N ALA A 89 -14.28 -2.36 11.06
CA ALA A 89 -14.95 -1.07 10.91
C ALA A 89 -14.82 -0.52 9.47
N ILE A 90 -13.63 -0.63 8.87
CA ILE A 90 -13.38 -0.25 7.46
C ILE A 90 -14.24 -1.11 6.52
N ALA A 91 -14.26 -2.42 6.73
CA ALA A 91 -15.03 -3.37 5.91
C ALA A 91 -16.52 -3.05 5.91
N THR A 92 -17.08 -2.82 7.11
CA THR A 92 -18.49 -2.48 7.31
C THR A 92 -18.83 -1.15 6.65
N ALA A 93 -18.01 -0.12 6.85
CA ALA A 93 -18.21 1.20 6.23
C ALA A 93 -18.13 1.14 4.69
N ALA A 94 -17.32 0.23 4.14
CA ALA A 94 -17.21 0.00 2.69
C ALA A 94 -18.37 -0.84 2.12
N GLY A 95 -19.25 -1.39 2.98
CA GLY A 95 -20.44 -2.15 2.57
C GLY A 95 -20.24 -3.67 2.49
N LEU A 96 -19.21 -4.20 3.16
CA LEU A 96 -19.08 -5.65 3.36
C LEU A 96 -19.98 -6.11 4.53
N ALA A 97 -20.44 -7.35 4.45
CA ALA A 97 -21.18 -7.97 5.54
C ALA A 97 -20.30 -8.14 6.79
N PRO A 98 -20.86 -8.06 8.00
CA PRO A 98 -20.14 -8.28 9.24
C PRO A 98 -19.32 -9.59 9.25
N GLY A 99 -18.17 -9.58 9.93
CA GLY A 99 -17.27 -10.73 9.98
C GLY A 99 -16.35 -10.83 8.75
N ALA A 100 -16.22 -9.76 7.96
CA ALA A 100 -15.36 -9.73 6.77
C ALA A 100 -13.90 -10.05 7.09
N VAL A 101 -13.37 -9.54 8.21
CA VAL A 101 -12.00 -9.83 8.63
C VAL A 101 -11.81 -11.30 8.92
N THR A 102 -12.76 -11.95 9.59
CA THR A 102 -12.71 -13.39 9.87
C THR A 102 -12.75 -14.20 8.57
N ARG A 103 -13.62 -13.87 7.62
CA ARG A 103 -13.67 -14.55 6.32
C ARG A 103 -12.41 -14.33 5.49
N SER A 104 -11.76 -13.19 5.61
CA SER A 104 -10.53 -12.90 4.86
C SER A 104 -9.30 -13.68 5.34
N VAL A 105 -9.36 -14.33 6.51
CA VAL A 105 -8.23 -15.12 7.07
C VAL A 105 -7.80 -16.23 6.10
N GLU A 106 -8.73 -16.86 5.40
CA GLU A 106 -8.43 -17.91 4.41
C GLU A 106 -7.54 -17.41 3.25
N LEU A 107 -7.51 -16.09 3.01
CA LEU A 107 -6.71 -15.46 1.95
C LEU A 107 -5.31 -15.03 2.42
N HIS A 108 -4.97 -15.21 3.71
CA HIS A 108 -3.68 -14.76 4.25
C HIS A 108 -2.49 -15.45 3.59
N ASP A 109 -2.59 -16.75 3.35
CA ASP A 109 -1.50 -17.51 2.76
C ASP A 109 -1.32 -17.16 1.28
N ASP A 110 -2.40 -16.90 0.55
CA ASP A 110 -2.33 -16.37 -0.81
C ASP A 110 -1.61 -15.02 -0.86
N VAL A 111 -1.93 -14.11 0.07
CA VAL A 111 -1.27 -12.80 0.17
C VAL A 111 0.24 -12.97 0.43
N ARG A 112 0.62 -13.86 1.35
CA ARG A 112 2.03 -14.14 1.64
C ARG A 112 2.75 -14.76 0.45
N ALA A 113 2.09 -15.69 -0.25
CA ALA A 113 2.66 -16.32 -1.44
C ALA A 113 2.89 -15.30 -2.57
N LEU A 114 1.94 -14.39 -2.80
CA LEU A 114 2.09 -13.30 -3.77
C LEU A 114 3.25 -12.35 -3.40
N ASP A 115 3.34 -11.91 -2.15
CA ASP A 115 4.43 -11.07 -1.67
C ASP A 115 5.79 -11.74 -1.86
N SER A 116 5.89 -13.03 -1.53
CA SER A 116 7.10 -13.82 -1.70
C SER A 116 7.47 -13.99 -3.17
N GLY A 117 6.48 -14.24 -4.04
CA GLY A 117 6.68 -14.37 -5.49
C GLY A 117 7.18 -13.08 -6.14
N ILE A 118 6.60 -11.94 -5.77
CA ILE A 118 7.03 -10.63 -6.26
C ILE A 118 8.46 -10.31 -5.82
N LYS A 119 8.82 -10.62 -4.57
CA LYS A 119 10.20 -10.46 -4.07
C LYS A 119 11.19 -11.39 -4.79
N ALA A 120 10.80 -12.64 -5.03
CA ALA A 120 11.61 -13.60 -5.79
C ALA A 120 11.83 -13.17 -7.25
N ALA A 121 10.89 -12.42 -7.83
CA ALA A 121 11.01 -11.80 -9.15
C ALA A 121 11.89 -10.53 -9.16
N GLY A 122 12.56 -10.19 -8.04
CA GLY A 122 13.49 -9.08 -7.94
C GLY A 122 12.84 -7.71 -7.70
N VAL A 123 11.56 -7.65 -7.36
CA VAL A 123 10.91 -6.40 -6.99
C VAL A 123 11.24 -6.05 -5.55
N GLU A 124 12.12 -5.09 -5.35
CA GLU A 124 12.58 -4.66 -4.01
C GLU A 124 11.85 -3.42 -3.48
N GLY A 125 11.05 -2.77 -4.31
CA GLY A 125 10.34 -1.55 -3.94
C GLY A 125 9.20 -1.19 -4.89
N VAL A 126 8.37 -0.25 -4.47
CA VAL A 126 7.20 0.22 -5.22
C VAL A 126 7.28 1.73 -5.46
N PRO A 127 6.68 2.22 -6.55
CA PRO A 127 6.06 1.46 -7.63
C PRO A 127 7.08 0.66 -8.45
N ALA A 128 6.68 -0.50 -8.95
CA ALA A 128 7.46 -1.30 -9.89
C ALA A 128 6.66 -1.47 -11.19
N TYR A 129 7.32 -1.34 -12.31
CA TYR A 129 6.71 -1.38 -13.64
C TYR A 129 7.25 -2.59 -14.40
N LEU A 130 6.32 -3.37 -14.95
CA LEU A 130 6.63 -4.50 -15.81
C LEU A 130 6.10 -4.18 -17.22
N LEU A 131 6.86 -4.55 -18.22
CA LEU A 131 6.47 -4.49 -19.60
C LEU A 131 6.53 -5.90 -20.18
N ASP A 132 5.43 -6.37 -20.75
CA ASP A 132 5.30 -7.73 -21.29
C ASP A 132 5.75 -8.84 -20.31
N GLY A 133 5.45 -8.63 -19.01
CA GLY A 133 5.79 -9.56 -17.94
C GLY A 133 7.22 -9.50 -17.44
N GLN A 134 8.07 -8.64 -18.03
CA GLN A 134 9.45 -8.44 -17.58
C GLN A 134 9.59 -7.16 -16.75
N PHE A 135 10.48 -7.18 -15.76
CA PHE A 135 10.80 -6.00 -14.97
C PHE A 135 11.34 -4.89 -15.88
N PHE A 136 10.76 -3.71 -15.81
CA PHE A 136 11.14 -2.57 -16.63
C PHE A 136 11.87 -1.51 -15.81
N PHE A 137 11.26 -0.97 -14.76
CA PHE A 137 11.91 -0.07 -13.80
C PHE A 137 11.11 0.02 -12.50
N SER A 138 11.72 0.61 -11.47
CA SER A 138 11.06 0.92 -10.20
C SER A 138 11.26 2.37 -9.78
N GLY A 139 10.46 2.82 -8.84
CA GLY A 139 10.47 4.18 -8.29
C GLY A 139 9.60 5.15 -9.06
N SER A 140 9.05 6.14 -8.32
CA SER A 140 8.25 7.22 -8.89
C SER A 140 9.13 8.13 -9.76
N GLN A 141 8.57 8.55 -10.89
CA GLN A 141 9.16 9.49 -11.82
C GLN A 141 8.28 10.74 -11.92
N ASP A 142 8.81 11.84 -12.41
CA ASP A 142 8.01 12.93 -12.94
C ASP A 142 7.46 12.57 -14.34
N VAL A 143 6.60 13.41 -14.89
CA VAL A 143 5.97 13.16 -16.21
C VAL A 143 7.03 13.01 -17.30
N ALA A 144 8.08 13.83 -17.29
CA ALA A 144 9.16 13.77 -18.28
C ALA A 144 9.92 12.45 -18.21
N GLY A 145 10.20 11.96 -17.00
CA GLY A 145 10.85 10.67 -16.77
C GLY A 145 10.01 9.49 -17.25
N TYR A 146 8.69 9.51 -17.02
CA TYR A 146 7.79 8.48 -17.58
C TYR A 146 7.79 8.51 -19.11
N VAL A 147 7.63 9.70 -19.71
CA VAL A 147 7.65 9.85 -21.17
C VAL A 147 8.95 9.33 -21.77
N GLN A 148 10.11 9.73 -21.22
CA GLN A 148 11.40 9.27 -21.72
C GLN A 148 11.55 7.75 -21.68
N ARG A 149 11.12 7.09 -20.58
CA ARG A 149 11.21 5.64 -20.46
C ARG A 149 10.28 4.92 -21.44
N LEU A 150 9.04 5.38 -21.56
CA LEU A 150 8.05 4.74 -22.41
C LEU A 150 8.33 4.96 -23.91
N THR A 151 8.81 6.14 -24.31
CA THR A 151 9.18 6.40 -25.71
C THR A 151 10.47 5.67 -26.12
N GLY A 152 11.39 5.45 -25.21
CA GLY A 152 12.59 4.64 -25.46
C GLY A 152 12.26 3.19 -25.84
N VAL A 153 11.18 2.63 -25.30
CA VAL A 153 10.70 1.29 -25.66
C VAL A 153 10.09 1.26 -27.08
N ALA A 154 9.30 2.27 -27.42
CA ALA A 154 8.67 2.36 -28.75
C ALA A 154 9.68 2.51 -29.90
N GLN A 155 10.92 2.94 -29.61
CA GLN A 155 11.99 3.06 -30.61
C GLN A 155 12.86 1.79 -30.71
N ALA A 156 12.75 0.87 -29.74
CA ALA A 156 13.51 -0.37 -29.69
C ALA A 156 12.73 -1.60 -30.19
N ALA A 157 11.44 -1.43 -30.47
CA ALA A 157 10.54 -2.44 -31.02
C ALA A 157 10.35 -2.24 -32.54
#